data_b4dc6d22eed5cb00ba27c236c59bb2c0
#
_entry.id   b4dc6d22eed5cb00ba27c236c59bb2c0
#
_cell.length_a   1.000
_cell.length_b   1.000
_cell.length_c   1.000
_cell.angle_alpha   90.00
_cell.angle_beta   90.00
_cell.angle_gamma   90.00
#
_symmetry.space_group_name_H-M   'P 1'
#
loop_
_entity.id
_entity.type
_entity.pdbx_description
1 polymer ?
#
loop_
_entity_poly.entity_id
_entity_poly.type
_entity_poly.pdbx_seq_one_letter_code
_entity_poly.pdbx_strand_id
1 'polypeptide(L)'
;MAIMQRKHGPEEDNNNIFWVTMSDLMLGLAIIFITLFVLAMTGFNQKSVQQQRVKMEVAKKIESELQKQHINAKIDRMTGDLKIPSSALFEVNSYVLKPEGKQFLDKLTPIYVNTIFSSKKLVNNIDSIIIQGHTDSQAFAGLTNINDQFVYNMDLSTKRANSVASYMLGGKYKPEYNEGFRHMITVEGRSFNDLILDDQGKEDMAKSRRVEIKLKVSDWSIATFFGLKH
;
A
#
# COMPACT_ATOMS: atom_id res chain seq x y z
N MET A 1 21.00 18.44 -84.77
CA MET A 1 20.17 18.43 -83.52
C MET A 1 20.74 17.34 -82.60
N ALA A 2 21.64 17.72 -81.67
CA ALA A 2 22.36 16.81 -80.83
C ALA A 2 21.65 16.72 -79.47
N ILE A 3 21.19 15.52 -79.12
CA ILE A 3 20.55 15.25 -77.86
C ILE A 3 21.66 15.03 -76.79
N MET A 4 21.83 16.00 -75.88
CA MET A 4 22.69 15.82 -74.71
C MET A 4 22.08 14.75 -73.76
N GLN A 5 22.69 13.59 -73.73
CA GLN A 5 22.45 12.64 -72.62
C GLN A 5 23.15 13.19 -71.35
N ARG A 6 22.36 13.54 -70.35
CA ARG A 6 22.85 13.78 -69.00
C ARG A 6 23.30 12.42 -68.40
N LYS A 7 24.60 12.25 -68.28
CA LYS A 7 25.16 11.19 -67.41
C LYS A 7 24.78 11.46 -65.96
N HIS A 8 23.93 10.66 -65.39
CA HIS A 8 23.78 10.58 -63.91
C HIS A 8 25.11 10.07 -63.32
N GLY A 9 25.70 10.87 -62.48
CA GLY A 9 26.98 10.56 -61.87
C GLY A 9 26.82 9.62 -60.65
N PRO A 10 27.90 8.97 -60.17
CA PRO A 10 27.90 7.98 -59.12
C PRO A 10 27.57 8.47 -57.70
N GLU A 11 27.30 9.77 -57.52
CA GLU A 11 26.98 10.38 -56.20
C GLU A 11 25.52 10.14 -55.75
N GLU A 12 24.55 9.97 -56.66
CA GLU A 12 23.16 9.71 -56.31
C GLU A 12 22.96 8.27 -55.73
N ASP A 13 23.71 7.31 -56.20
CA ASP A 13 23.63 5.90 -55.71
C ASP A 13 24.16 5.75 -54.29
N ASN A 14 25.22 6.46 -53.95
CA ASN A 14 25.79 6.43 -52.58
C ASN A 14 24.86 7.06 -51.53
N ASN A 15 24.15 8.12 -51.86
CA ASN A 15 23.18 8.74 -50.97
C ASN A 15 21.97 7.80 -50.71
N ASN A 16 21.49 7.11 -51.73
CA ASN A 16 20.38 6.15 -51.57
C ASN A 16 20.76 4.97 -50.68
N ILE A 17 21.95 4.40 -50.83
CA ILE A 17 22.46 3.30 -50.02
C ILE A 17 22.61 3.77 -48.54
N PHE A 18 23.12 4.98 -48.32
CA PHE A 18 23.24 5.56 -46.96
C PHE A 18 21.87 5.69 -46.29
N TRP A 19 20.86 6.23 -46.96
CA TRP A 19 19.52 6.41 -46.42
C TRP A 19 18.82 5.05 -46.14
N VAL A 20 19.02 4.05 -47.00
CA VAL A 20 18.47 2.70 -46.79
C VAL A 20 19.10 2.03 -45.57
N THR A 21 20.43 2.08 -45.42
CA THR A 21 21.12 1.48 -44.26
C THR A 21 20.79 2.21 -42.96
N MET A 22 20.66 3.55 -42.99
CA MET A 22 20.21 4.34 -41.83
C MET A 22 18.77 3.99 -41.44
N SER A 23 17.89 3.82 -42.42
CA SER A 23 16.48 3.42 -42.16
C SER A 23 16.38 2.02 -41.55
N ASP A 24 17.18 1.07 -42.03
CA ASP A 24 17.22 -0.29 -41.50
C ASP A 24 17.74 -0.33 -40.05
N LEU A 25 18.80 0.43 -39.76
CA LEU A 25 19.33 0.59 -38.41
C LEU A 25 18.31 1.25 -37.48
N MET A 26 17.62 2.29 -37.93
CA MET A 26 16.55 2.93 -37.17
C MET A 26 15.38 1.98 -36.91
N LEU A 27 14.98 1.19 -37.92
CA LEU A 27 13.92 0.19 -37.78
C LEU A 27 14.32 -0.91 -36.79
N GLY A 28 15.56 -1.41 -36.90
CA GLY A 28 16.10 -2.41 -35.95
C GLY A 28 16.12 -1.88 -34.51
N LEU A 29 16.56 -0.65 -34.32
CA LEU A 29 16.56 0.00 -33.01
C LEU A 29 15.13 0.20 -32.48
N ALA A 30 14.20 0.62 -33.32
CA ALA A 30 12.80 0.79 -32.94
C ALA A 30 12.16 -0.54 -32.50
N ILE A 31 12.43 -1.64 -33.19
CA ILE A 31 11.94 -2.98 -32.82
C ILE A 31 12.50 -3.41 -31.46
N ILE A 32 13.79 -3.16 -31.19
CA ILE A 32 14.41 -3.45 -29.90
C ILE A 32 13.74 -2.62 -28.79
N PHE A 33 13.54 -1.33 -28.98
CA PHE A 33 12.87 -0.48 -28.00
C PHE A 33 11.43 -0.92 -27.74
N ILE A 34 10.67 -1.24 -28.78
CA ILE A 34 9.29 -1.70 -28.64
C ILE A 34 9.25 -3.02 -27.86
N THR A 35 10.12 -3.97 -28.19
CA THR A 35 10.20 -5.26 -27.48
C THR A 35 10.56 -5.07 -26.00
N LEU A 36 11.56 -4.24 -25.69
CA LEU A 36 11.94 -3.92 -24.32
C LEU A 36 10.80 -3.20 -23.56
N PHE A 37 10.11 -2.29 -24.24
CA PHE A 37 8.97 -1.58 -23.67
C PHE A 37 7.82 -2.52 -23.33
N VAL A 38 7.46 -3.43 -24.26
CA VAL A 38 6.41 -4.44 -24.02
C VAL A 38 6.80 -5.37 -22.88
N LEU A 39 8.06 -5.83 -22.82
CA LEU A 39 8.55 -6.67 -21.71
C LEU A 39 8.51 -5.93 -20.38
N ALA A 40 8.90 -4.67 -20.34
CA ALA A 40 8.81 -3.84 -19.14
C ALA A 40 7.36 -3.62 -18.68
N MET A 41 6.45 -3.32 -19.61
CA MET A 41 5.02 -3.15 -19.31
C MET A 41 4.35 -4.42 -18.80
N THR A 42 4.64 -5.57 -19.40
CA THR A 42 4.08 -6.85 -18.95
C THR A 42 4.57 -7.22 -17.56
N GLY A 43 5.84 -7.00 -17.26
CA GLY A 43 6.41 -7.22 -15.93
C GLY A 43 5.77 -6.33 -14.87
N PHE A 44 5.54 -5.05 -15.17
CA PHE A 44 4.91 -4.10 -14.26
C PHE A 44 3.45 -4.46 -13.95
N ASN A 45 2.67 -4.83 -14.97
CA ASN A 45 1.26 -5.22 -14.80
C ASN A 45 1.11 -6.49 -13.96
N GLN A 46 1.94 -7.51 -14.17
CA GLN A 46 1.91 -8.75 -13.40
C GLN A 46 2.17 -8.51 -11.91
N LYS A 47 3.09 -7.59 -11.59
CA LYS A 47 3.45 -7.22 -10.23
C LYS A 47 2.26 -6.58 -9.47
N SER A 48 1.62 -5.59 -10.08
CA SER A 48 0.45 -4.91 -9.49
C SER A 48 -0.69 -5.90 -9.21
N VAL A 49 -0.99 -6.77 -10.16
CA VAL A 49 -2.02 -7.81 -10.01
C VAL A 49 -1.68 -8.79 -8.88
N GLN A 50 -0.42 -9.21 -8.77
CA GLN A 50 0.00 -10.14 -7.70
C GLN A 50 -0.12 -9.51 -6.31
N GLN A 51 0.30 -8.25 -6.14
CA GLN A 51 0.14 -7.52 -4.88
C GLN A 51 -1.33 -7.41 -4.47
N GLN A 52 -2.20 -7.09 -5.42
CA GLN A 52 -3.63 -6.99 -5.16
C GLN A 52 -4.25 -8.33 -4.79
N ARG A 53 -3.84 -9.42 -5.45
CA ARG A 53 -4.28 -10.79 -5.11
C ARG A 53 -3.91 -11.19 -3.68
N VAL A 54 -2.70 -10.86 -3.22
CA VAL A 54 -2.28 -11.13 -1.83
C VAL A 54 -3.16 -10.38 -0.84
N LYS A 55 -3.39 -9.08 -1.05
CA LYS A 55 -4.27 -8.28 -0.20
C LYS A 55 -5.70 -8.83 -0.15
N MET A 56 -6.27 -9.17 -1.30
CA MET A 56 -7.61 -9.77 -1.38
C MET A 56 -7.68 -11.14 -0.70
N GLU A 57 -6.66 -11.99 -0.83
CA GLU A 57 -6.60 -13.29 -0.17
C GLU A 57 -6.60 -13.14 1.35
N VAL A 58 -5.78 -12.23 1.88
CA VAL A 58 -5.74 -11.92 3.32
C VAL A 58 -7.08 -11.35 3.79
N ALA A 59 -7.61 -10.34 3.07
CA ALA A 59 -8.89 -9.73 3.39
C ALA A 59 -10.01 -10.77 3.51
N LYS A 60 -10.12 -11.65 2.50
CA LYS A 60 -11.14 -12.71 2.48
C LYS A 60 -11.01 -13.68 3.66
N LYS A 61 -9.79 -14.09 4.00
CA LYS A 61 -9.55 -14.99 5.14
C LYS A 61 -9.90 -14.33 6.47
N ILE A 62 -9.44 -13.09 6.68
CA ILE A 62 -9.74 -12.35 7.92
C ILE A 62 -11.25 -12.10 8.02
N GLU A 63 -11.90 -11.65 6.96
CA GLU A 63 -13.35 -11.42 6.94
C GLU A 63 -14.13 -12.69 7.32
N SER A 64 -13.76 -13.84 6.75
CA SER A 64 -14.37 -15.13 7.07
C SER A 64 -14.23 -15.48 8.56
N GLU A 65 -13.05 -15.26 9.15
CA GLU A 65 -12.82 -15.55 10.58
C GLU A 65 -13.54 -14.56 11.49
N LEU A 66 -13.59 -13.26 11.11
CA LEU A 66 -14.36 -12.25 11.85
C LEU A 66 -15.86 -12.57 11.86
N GLN A 67 -16.40 -13.01 10.72
CA GLN A 67 -17.80 -13.42 10.62
C GLN A 67 -18.13 -14.63 11.49
N LYS A 68 -17.27 -15.66 11.50
CA LYS A 68 -17.44 -16.85 12.36
C LYS A 68 -17.48 -16.50 13.85
N GLN A 69 -16.75 -15.47 14.26
CA GLN A 69 -16.70 -15.02 15.65
C GLN A 69 -17.66 -13.87 15.97
N HIS A 70 -18.56 -13.53 15.04
CA HIS A 70 -19.53 -12.44 15.17
C HIS A 70 -18.88 -11.09 15.54
N ILE A 71 -17.68 -10.81 15.00
CA ILE A 71 -16.98 -9.55 15.20
C ILE A 71 -17.38 -8.57 14.10
N ASN A 72 -17.99 -7.46 14.50
CA ASN A 72 -18.39 -6.40 13.57
C ASN A 72 -17.19 -5.48 13.26
N ALA A 73 -16.32 -5.92 12.37
CA ALA A 73 -15.24 -5.12 11.81
C ALA A 73 -15.33 -5.13 10.28
N LYS A 74 -15.07 -3.96 9.66
CA LYS A 74 -15.10 -3.82 8.21
C LYS A 74 -13.68 -3.89 7.67
N ILE A 75 -13.46 -4.86 6.80
CA ILE A 75 -12.24 -4.97 6.00
C ILE A 75 -12.54 -4.54 4.56
N ASP A 76 -11.68 -3.72 4.00
CA ASP A 76 -11.74 -3.38 2.59
C ASP A 76 -11.19 -4.56 1.78
N ARG A 77 -12.05 -5.19 0.97
CA ARG A 77 -11.68 -6.37 0.17
C ARG A 77 -10.65 -6.09 -0.91
N MET A 78 -10.58 -4.84 -1.37
CA MET A 78 -9.67 -4.43 -2.44
C MET A 78 -8.25 -4.15 -1.89
N THR A 79 -8.18 -3.43 -0.78
CA THR A 79 -6.91 -2.99 -0.19
C THR A 79 -6.40 -3.92 0.92
N GLY A 80 -7.29 -4.73 1.52
CA GLY A 80 -6.99 -5.53 2.69
C GLY A 80 -6.92 -4.74 3.99
N ASP A 81 -7.31 -3.46 3.96
CA ASP A 81 -7.23 -2.56 5.10
C ASP A 81 -8.41 -2.78 6.05
N LEU A 82 -8.12 -2.89 7.32
CA LEU A 82 -9.12 -2.97 8.37
C LEU A 82 -9.31 -1.60 9.00
N LYS A 83 -10.52 -1.05 8.94
CA LYS A 83 -10.86 0.26 9.49
C LYS A 83 -11.64 0.10 10.78
N ILE A 84 -11.12 0.67 11.86
CA ILE A 84 -11.70 0.61 13.20
C ILE A 84 -12.01 2.03 13.66
N PRO A 85 -13.29 2.39 13.89
CA PRO A 85 -13.63 3.70 14.43
C PRO A 85 -12.91 3.96 15.76
N SER A 86 -12.34 5.16 15.94
CA SER A 86 -11.65 5.51 17.19
C SER A 86 -12.58 5.42 18.41
N SER A 87 -13.86 5.72 18.25
CA SER A 87 -14.87 5.59 19.32
C SER A 87 -15.05 4.14 19.82
N ALA A 88 -14.68 3.13 19.02
CA ALA A 88 -14.70 1.74 19.47
C ALA A 88 -13.49 1.41 20.40
N LEU A 89 -12.39 2.15 20.27
CA LEU A 89 -11.13 1.86 20.95
C LEU A 89 -10.82 2.84 22.10
N PHE A 90 -11.18 4.12 21.95
CA PHE A 90 -10.74 5.20 22.81
C PHE A 90 -11.90 6.12 23.23
N GLU A 91 -11.73 6.79 24.35
CA GLU A 91 -12.53 7.96 24.70
C GLU A 91 -12.11 9.20 23.86
N VAL A 92 -12.96 10.22 23.86
CA VAL A 92 -12.69 11.48 23.15
C VAL A 92 -11.37 12.08 23.67
N ASN A 93 -10.53 12.54 22.74
CA ASN A 93 -9.20 13.12 23.03
C ASN A 93 -8.25 12.21 23.83
N SER A 94 -8.53 10.91 23.93
CA SER A 94 -7.68 9.93 24.61
C SER A 94 -6.97 9.03 23.62
N TYR A 95 -5.82 8.53 24.01
CA TYR A 95 -5.08 7.43 23.36
C TYR A 95 -4.99 6.20 24.27
N VAL A 96 -5.63 6.23 25.44
CA VAL A 96 -5.71 5.08 26.34
C VAL A 96 -6.85 4.17 25.88
N LEU A 97 -6.54 2.88 25.61
CA LEU A 97 -7.55 1.90 25.22
C LEU A 97 -8.57 1.68 26.33
N LYS A 98 -9.82 1.87 26.01
CA LYS A 98 -10.94 1.58 26.90
C LYS A 98 -11.20 0.08 27.03
N PRO A 99 -11.91 -0.39 28.07
CA PRO A 99 -12.15 -1.83 28.28
C PRO A 99 -12.76 -2.55 27.07
N GLU A 100 -13.75 -1.94 26.39
CA GLU A 100 -14.39 -2.50 25.21
C GLU A 100 -13.42 -2.58 24.02
N GLY A 101 -12.54 -1.57 23.88
CA GLY A 101 -11.48 -1.56 22.88
C GLY A 101 -10.47 -2.69 23.09
N LYS A 102 -10.08 -2.96 24.33
CA LYS A 102 -9.23 -4.10 24.68
C LYS A 102 -9.90 -5.42 24.35
N GLN A 103 -11.17 -5.61 24.74
CA GLN A 103 -11.94 -6.81 24.42
C GLN A 103 -12.08 -7.03 22.91
N PHE A 104 -12.26 -5.96 22.15
CA PHE A 104 -12.28 -6.02 20.69
C PHE A 104 -10.93 -6.48 20.12
N LEU A 105 -9.82 -5.90 20.59
CA LEU A 105 -8.48 -6.28 20.17
C LEU A 105 -8.07 -7.69 20.62
N ASP A 106 -8.54 -8.14 21.79
CA ASP A 106 -8.33 -9.53 22.27
C ASP A 106 -8.91 -10.58 21.30
N LYS A 107 -10.01 -10.25 20.65
CA LYS A 107 -10.62 -11.10 19.62
C LYS A 107 -9.97 -10.93 18.25
N LEU A 108 -9.71 -9.68 17.85
CA LEU A 108 -9.17 -9.35 16.53
C LEU A 108 -7.72 -9.85 16.35
N THR A 109 -6.87 -9.62 17.36
CA THR A 109 -5.42 -9.88 17.24
C THR A 109 -5.09 -11.32 16.88
N PRO A 110 -5.62 -12.34 17.58
CA PRO A 110 -5.33 -13.73 17.22
C PRO A 110 -5.84 -14.10 15.82
N ILE A 111 -6.99 -13.59 15.40
CA ILE A 111 -7.50 -13.82 14.04
C ILE A 111 -6.53 -13.23 13.02
N TYR A 112 -6.14 -11.98 13.22
CA TYR A 112 -5.30 -11.25 12.27
C TYR A 112 -3.90 -11.88 12.15
N VAL A 113 -3.24 -12.08 13.29
CA VAL A 113 -1.88 -12.64 13.33
C VAL A 113 -1.86 -14.09 12.85
N ASN A 114 -2.75 -14.95 13.36
CA ASN A 114 -2.77 -16.35 12.94
C ASN A 114 -3.11 -16.50 11.44
N THR A 115 -4.00 -15.68 10.89
CA THR A 115 -4.34 -15.74 9.46
C THR A 115 -3.12 -15.42 8.57
N ILE A 116 -2.33 -14.41 8.92
CA ILE A 116 -1.16 -14.02 8.16
C ILE A 116 -0.04 -15.05 8.34
N PHE A 117 0.32 -15.34 9.56
CA PHE A 117 1.51 -16.14 9.89
C PHE A 117 1.34 -17.65 9.73
N SER A 118 0.11 -18.17 9.62
CA SER A 118 -0.14 -19.58 9.26
C SER A 118 0.25 -19.93 7.83
N SER A 119 0.46 -18.94 6.96
CA SER A 119 0.77 -19.12 5.54
C SER A 119 2.14 -18.54 5.20
N LYS A 120 3.14 -19.39 4.94
CA LYS A 120 4.46 -18.97 4.46
C LYS A 120 4.37 -18.10 3.21
N LYS A 121 3.41 -18.39 2.31
CA LYS A 121 3.16 -17.60 1.11
C LYS A 121 2.76 -16.16 1.46
N LEU A 122 1.90 -15.96 2.46
CA LEU A 122 1.48 -14.62 2.87
C LEU A 122 2.63 -13.87 3.53
N VAL A 123 3.31 -14.49 4.49
CA VAL A 123 4.47 -13.90 5.18
C VAL A 123 5.55 -13.45 4.20
N ASN A 124 5.89 -14.27 3.21
CA ASN A 124 6.92 -13.92 2.22
C ASN A 124 6.54 -12.79 1.26
N ASN A 125 5.25 -12.45 1.17
CA ASN A 125 4.74 -11.38 0.29
C ASN A 125 4.34 -10.11 1.06
N ILE A 126 4.31 -10.14 2.39
CA ILE A 126 3.99 -8.98 3.22
C ILE A 126 5.29 -8.37 3.74
N ASP A 127 5.50 -7.09 3.47
CA ASP A 127 6.65 -6.32 3.93
C ASP A 127 6.40 -5.80 5.35
N SER A 128 5.25 -5.18 5.57
CA SER A 128 4.89 -4.65 6.89
C SER A 128 3.39 -4.61 7.14
N ILE A 129 3.05 -4.60 8.43
CA ILE A 129 1.71 -4.40 8.96
C ILE A 129 1.71 -3.01 9.61
N ILE A 130 1.02 -2.07 8.99
CA ILE A 130 1.04 -0.66 9.38
C ILE A 130 -0.20 -0.38 10.23
N ILE A 131 -0.01 0.00 11.49
CA ILE A 131 -1.06 0.53 12.35
C ILE A 131 -1.07 2.04 12.17
N GLN A 132 -2.10 2.58 11.54
CA GLN A 132 -2.18 3.98 11.15
C GLN A 132 -3.32 4.68 11.89
N GLY A 133 -3.01 5.73 12.63
CA GLY A 133 -3.99 6.55 13.35
C GLY A 133 -4.40 7.77 12.55
N HIS A 134 -5.70 8.10 12.59
CA HIS A 134 -6.27 9.29 11.95
C HIS A 134 -7.12 10.08 12.93
N THR A 135 -7.15 11.39 12.75
CA THR A 135 -8.06 12.32 13.43
C THR A 135 -9.01 12.96 12.43
N ASP A 136 -9.97 13.70 12.92
CA ASP A 136 -10.75 14.65 12.14
C ASP A 136 -10.07 16.03 12.10
N SER A 137 -10.67 16.96 11.33
CA SER A 137 -10.19 18.33 11.21
C SER A 137 -10.66 19.24 12.35
N GLN A 138 -11.41 18.73 13.34
CA GLN A 138 -11.92 19.55 14.44
C GLN A 138 -10.77 20.14 15.24
N ALA A 139 -10.82 21.45 15.41
CA ALA A 139 -9.84 22.17 16.20
C ALA A 139 -9.90 21.75 17.68
N PHE A 140 -8.74 21.50 18.28
CA PHE A 140 -8.65 21.34 19.71
C PHE A 140 -8.83 22.71 20.41
N ALA A 141 -9.60 22.73 21.48
CA ALA A 141 -9.89 23.95 22.21
C ALA A 141 -8.58 24.65 22.67
N GLY A 142 -8.44 25.92 22.30
CA GLY A 142 -7.24 26.72 22.63
C GLY A 142 -6.16 26.74 21.54
N LEU A 143 -6.26 25.93 20.50
CA LEU A 143 -5.34 26.00 19.36
C LEU A 143 -6.00 26.78 18.21
N THR A 144 -5.48 27.95 17.89
CA THR A 144 -6.00 28.80 16.79
C THR A 144 -5.19 28.65 15.50
N ASN A 145 -3.92 28.26 15.61
CA ASN A 145 -3.04 28.08 14.46
C ASN A 145 -3.22 26.68 13.88
N ILE A 146 -3.40 26.59 12.55
CA ILE A 146 -3.61 25.33 11.84
C ILE A 146 -2.41 24.37 11.97
N ASN A 147 -1.18 24.90 12.01
CA ASN A 147 0.01 24.07 12.17
C ASN A 147 0.08 23.45 13.58
N ASP A 148 -0.30 24.21 14.61
CA ASP A 148 -0.33 23.71 15.99
C ASP A 148 -1.43 22.64 16.14
N GLN A 149 -2.58 22.83 15.52
CA GLN A 149 -3.64 21.82 15.43
C GLN A 149 -3.16 20.56 14.70
N PHE A 150 -2.44 20.73 13.60
CA PHE A 150 -1.90 19.61 12.84
C PHE A 150 -0.90 18.80 13.68
N VAL A 151 0.03 19.46 14.35
CA VAL A 151 1.03 18.82 15.22
C VAL A 151 0.37 18.10 16.39
N TYR A 152 -0.61 18.72 17.05
CA TYR A 152 -1.39 18.09 18.13
C TYR A 152 -2.10 16.81 17.64
N ASN A 153 -2.78 16.90 16.51
CA ASN A 153 -3.48 15.76 15.91
C ASN A 153 -2.50 14.69 15.42
N MET A 154 -1.30 15.07 14.97
CA MET A 154 -0.24 14.13 14.59
C MET A 154 0.22 13.34 15.83
N ASP A 155 0.47 14.01 16.95
CA ASP A 155 0.85 13.35 18.19
C ASP A 155 -0.26 12.43 18.71
N LEU A 156 -1.52 12.89 18.73
CA LEU A 156 -2.65 12.08 19.16
C LEU A 156 -2.86 10.85 18.28
N SER A 157 -2.80 11.02 16.95
CA SER A 157 -2.97 9.92 16.01
C SER A 157 -1.85 8.88 16.12
N THR A 158 -0.60 9.33 16.31
CA THR A 158 0.55 8.45 16.53
C THR A 158 0.43 7.68 17.84
N LYS A 159 0.05 8.36 18.95
CA LYS A 159 -0.16 7.70 20.24
C LYS A 159 -1.26 6.67 20.21
N ARG A 160 -2.38 6.93 19.50
CA ARG A 160 -3.46 5.95 19.30
C ARG A 160 -2.98 4.73 18.53
N ALA A 161 -2.28 4.93 17.43
CA ALA A 161 -1.72 3.83 16.66
C ALA A 161 -0.73 3.00 17.48
N ASN A 162 0.14 3.66 18.27
CA ASN A 162 1.08 2.99 19.15
C ASN A 162 0.38 2.19 20.27
N SER A 163 -0.71 2.72 20.86
CA SER A 163 -1.48 2.00 21.88
C SER A 163 -2.09 0.72 21.32
N VAL A 164 -2.60 0.76 20.09
CA VAL A 164 -3.13 -0.45 19.42
C VAL A 164 -2.01 -1.43 19.10
N ALA A 165 -0.91 -0.98 18.50
CA ALA A 165 0.23 -1.82 18.15
C ALA A 165 0.82 -2.53 19.38
N SER A 166 1.04 -1.77 20.47
CA SER A 166 1.57 -2.30 21.73
C SER A 166 0.64 -3.35 22.35
N TYR A 167 -0.67 -3.08 22.31
CA TYR A 167 -1.65 -4.05 22.81
C TYR A 167 -1.71 -5.33 21.97
N MET A 168 -1.66 -5.20 20.64
CA MET A 168 -1.63 -6.34 19.73
C MET A 168 -0.37 -7.20 19.90
N LEU A 169 0.79 -6.57 20.14
CA LEU A 169 2.05 -7.30 20.42
C LEU A 169 1.99 -8.13 21.71
N GLY A 170 1.24 -7.69 22.72
CA GLY A 170 0.96 -8.44 23.95
C GLY A 170 -0.20 -9.43 23.83
N GLY A 171 -0.82 -9.59 22.67
CA GLY A 171 -2.02 -10.38 22.46
C GLY A 171 -1.81 -11.89 22.53
N LYS A 172 -2.92 -12.63 22.62
CA LYS A 172 -2.93 -14.10 22.71
C LYS A 172 -2.99 -14.74 21.33
N TYR A 173 -1.84 -15.00 20.72
CA TYR A 173 -1.68 -15.77 19.48
C TYR A 173 -0.52 -16.75 19.63
N LYS A 174 -0.25 -17.55 18.60
CA LYS A 174 0.80 -18.57 18.69
C LYS A 174 2.17 -17.94 18.96
N PRO A 175 2.91 -18.40 20.01
CA PRO A 175 4.19 -17.79 20.40
C PRO A 175 5.24 -17.77 19.28
N GLU A 176 5.20 -18.74 18.38
CA GLU A 176 6.09 -18.85 17.23
C GLU A 176 5.96 -17.68 16.23
N TYR A 177 4.85 -16.92 16.29
CA TYR A 177 4.61 -15.76 15.43
C TYR A 177 5.10 -14.43 16.01
N ASN A 178 5.48 -14.41 17.29
CA ASN A 178 5.88 -13.18 18.00
C ASN A 178 7.01 -12.44 17.32
N GLU A 179 8.06 -13.14 16.95
CA GLU A 179 9.24 -12.53 16.34
C GLU A 179 8.89 -11.95 14.96
N GLY A 180 8.23 -12.74 14.11
CA GLY A 180 7.80 -12.28 12.78
C GLY A 180 6.85 -11.09 12.86
N PHE A 181 5.88 -11.12 13.75
CA PHE A 181 4.92 -10.02 13.93
C PHE A 181 5.61 -8.74 14.42
N ARG A 182 6.54 -8.85 15.38
CA ARG A 182 7.30 -7.72 15.88
C ARG A 182 8.19 -7.08 14.79
N HIS A 183 8.75 -7.87 13.88
CA HIS A 183 9.54 -7.35 12.77
C HIS A 183 8.70 -6.67 11.69
N MET A 184 7.45 -7.10 11.52
CA MET A 184 6.57 -6.56 10.47
C MET A 184 5.73 -5.37 10.91
N ILE A 185 5.48 -5.19 12.22
CA ILE A 185 4.59 -4.13 12.68
C ILE A 185 5.26 -2.77 12.65
N THR A 186 4.56 -1.78 12.10
CA THR A 186 4.97 -0.37 12.08
C THR A 186 3.82 0.52 12.54
N VAL A 187 4.12 1.73 12.99
CA VAL A 187 3.16 2.69 13.53
C VAL A 187 3.28 4.00 12.78
N GLU A 188 2.14 4.55 12.35
CA GLU A 188 2.06 5.85 11.68
C GLU A 188 0.95 6.72 12.26
N GLY A 189 1.24 8.00 12.47
CA GLY A 189 0.24 9.03 12.70
C GLY A 189 -0.02 9.80 11.40
N ARG A 190 -1.28 10.12 11.11
CA ARG A 190 -1.67 10.81 9.88
C ARG A 190 -2.33 12.16 10.13
N SER A 191 -2.54 12.54 11.40
CA SER A 191 -3.29 13.75 11.73
C SER A 191 -4.65 13.73 11.00
N PHE A 192 -5.06 14.85 10.43
CA PHE A 192 -6.26 14.99 9.59
C PHE A 192 -5.94 15.06 8.08
N ASN A 193 -4.84 14.40 7.62
CA ASN A 193 -4.48 14.41 6.19
C ASN A 193 -5.44 13.59 5.32
N ASP A 194 -6.02 12.53 5.88
CA ASP A 194 -6.83 11.57 5.12
C ASP A 194 -8.27 11.59 5.64
N LEU A 195 -8.96 12.72 5.47
CA LEU A 195 -10.36 12.88 5.86
C LEU A 195 -11.28 11.99 5.03
N ILE A 196 -12.33 11.47 5.66
CA ILE A 196 -13.40 10.78 4.95
C ILE A 196 -14.53 11.77 4.74
N LEU A 197 -14.94 11.91 3.48
CA LEU A 197 -16.04 12.78 3.09
C LEU A 197 -17.33 11.96 2.95
N ASP A 198 -18.46 12.58 3.22
CA ASP A 198 -19.78 12.05 2.92
C ASP A 198 -20.15 12.27 1.43
N ASP A 199 -21.33 11.83 1.04
CA ASP A 199 -21.83 11.93 -0.35
C ASP A 199 -22.05 13.39 -0.81
N GLN A 200 -22.00 14.35 0.11
CA GLN A 200 -22.12 15.79 -0.17
C GLN A 200 -20.75 16.48 -0.22
N GLY A 201 -19.65 15.75 -0.06
CA GLY A 201 -18.29 16.29 -0.03
C GLY A 201 -17.92 16.97 1.30
N LYS A 202 -18.74 16.82 2.36
CA LYS A 202 -18.46 17.31 3.70
C LYS A 202 -17.75 16.22 4.52
N GLU A 203 -16.87 16.62 5.43
CA GLU A 203 -16.18 15.68 6.30
C GLU A 203 -17.16 14.89 7.18
N ASP A 204 -17.03 13.56 7.12
CA ASP A 204 -17.59 12.65 8.12
C ASP A 204 -16.57 12.48 9.27
N MET A 205 -16.70 13.33 10.28
CA MET A 205 -15.77 13.34 11.42
C MET A 205 -15.72 12.00 12.16
N ALA A 206 -16.83 11.26 12.22
CA ALA A 206 -16.89 9.98 12.91
C ALA A 206 -16.09 8.91 12.18
N LYS A 207 -16.14 8.90 10.86
CA LYS A 207 -15.34 8.00 10.02
C LYS A 207 -13.90 8.48 9.87
N SER A 208 -13.65 9.79 9.89
CA SER A 208 -12.31 10.38 9.85
C SER A 208 -11.50 9.97 11.08
N ARG A 209 -12.10 9.98 12.27
CA ARG A 209 -11.48 9.47 13.51
C ARG A 209 -11.45 7.95 13.54
N ARG A 210 -10.36 7.36 13.09
CA ARG A 210 -10.18 5.91 12.96
C ARG A 210 -8.76 5.45 13.21
N VAL A 211 -8.61 4.16 13.44
CA VAL A 211 -7.34 3.44 13.29
C VAL A 211 -7.48 2.48 12.13
N GLU A 212 -6.51 2.45 11.26
CA GLU A 212 -6.44 1.50 10.15
C GLU A 212 -5.31 0.51 10.37
N ILE A 213 -5.56 -0.76 10.09
CA ILE A 213 -4.51 -1.78 9.99
C ILE A 213 -4.33 -2.09 8.51
N LYS A 214 -3.19 -1.70 7.95
CA LYS A 214 -2.86 -1.81 6.53
C LYS A 214 -1.81 -2.86 6.27
N LEU A 215 -1.93 -3.53 5.12
CA LEU A 215 -0.91 -4.45 4.65
C LEU A 215 -0.08 -3.80 3.54
N LYS A 216 1.20 -3.64 3.81
CA LYS A 216 2.17 -3.32 2.77
C LYS A 216 2.72 -4.61 2.20
N VAL A 217 2.41 -4.88 0.95
CA VAL A 217 2.93 -6.04 0.23
C VAL A 217 4.30 -5.70 -0.32
N SER A 218 5.21 -6.66 -0.23
CA SER A 218 6.61 -6.49 -0.65
C SER A 218 6.70 -6.05 -2.11
N ASP A 219 7.49 -5.02 -2.32
CA ASP A 219 7.91 -4.64 -3.67
C ASP A 219 8.95 -5.64 -4.16
N TRP A 220 8.61 -6.34 -5.23
CA TRP A 220 9.55 -7.20 -5.91
C TRP A 220 10.68 -6.32 -6.48
N SER A 221 11.83 -6.28 -5.81
CA SER A 221 12.96 -5.53 -6.32
C SER A 221 13.64 -6.29 -7.46
N ILE A 222 14.25 -5.56 -8.37
CA ILE A 222 15.12 -6.12 -9.42
C ILE A 222 16.20 -7.03 -8.79
N ALA A 223 16.63 -6.73 -7.55
CA ALA A 223 17.55 -7.56 -6.77
C ALA A 223 17.02 -8.99 -6.52
N THR A 224 15.71 -9.14 -6.28
CA THR A 224 15.09 -10.47 -6.10
C THR A 224 15.03 -11.24 -7.42
N PHE A 225 14.88 -10.56 -8.55
CA PHE A 225 14.93 -11.17 -9.88
C PHE A 225 16.31 -11.76 -10.17
N PHE A 226 17.39 -11.10 -9.74
CA PHE A 226 18.77 -11.57 -9.91
C PHE A 226 19.26 -12.44 -8.74
N GLY A 227 18.38 -12.85 -7.80
CA GLY A 227 18.78 -13.70 -6.67
C GLY A 227 19.63 -13.01 -5.61
N LEU A 228 19.76 -11.69 -5.67
CA LEU A 228 20.47 -10.88 -4.69
C LEU A 228 19.55 -10.66 -3.47
N LYS A 229 19.50 -11.64 -2.57
CA LYS A 229 18.91 -11.46 -1.22
C LYS A 229 19.96 -10.80 -0.33
N HIS A 230 19.55 -9.70 0.32
CA HIS A 230 20.23 -9.17 1.51
C HIS A 230 19.96 -10.06 2.71
#